data_9733db7ee469e6a8742bf2cb79f2aba6
#
_entry.id   9733db7ee469e6a8742bf2cb79f2aba6
#
_cell.length_a   1.000
_cell.length_b   1.000
_cell.length_c   1.000
_cell.angle_alpha   90.00
_cell.angle_beta   90.00
_cell.angle_gamma   90.00
#
_symmetry.space_group_name_H-M   'P 1'
#
loop_
_entity.id
_entity.type
_entity.pdbx_description
1 polymer ?
#
loop_
_entity_poly.entity_id
_entity_poly.type
_entity_poly.pdbx_seq_one_letter_code
_entity_poly.pdbx_strand_id
1 'polypeptide(L)'
;MSSPLTPDICIIGGGSGGVRAARVAAGEAGAKVALAEEDRYGGTCVIRGCVPKKLMVFASAYAPMVDEARAYGWTGMESGDFDWGTFHGKLDEELNRLEGIYRRLLDNSGVQKFDARAVIKDPHTVELSTGETFTAKHILIATGGRPLRPEIANAE
;
A
#
# COMPACT_ATOMS: atom_id res chain seq x y z
N MET A 1 12.81 25.71 -17.11
CA MET A 1 11.47 25.10 -17.15
C MET A 1 11.65 23.73 -17.76
N SER A 2 11.49 22.65 -16.99
CA SER A 2 11.57 21.28 -17.50
C SER A 2 10.40 21.04 -18.46
N SER A 3 10.66 20.43 -19.60
CA SER A 3 9.59 20.03 -20.53
C SER A 3 8.55 19.22 -19.80
N PRO A 4 7.24 19.41 -20.10
CA PRO A 4 6.19 18.62 -19.44
C PRO A 4 6.44 17.13 -19.70
N LEU A 5 6.34 16.34 -18.66
CA LEU A 5 6.42 14.89 -18.74
C LEU A 5 5.24 14.37 -19.59
N THR A 6 5.57 13.59 -20.61
CA THR A 6 4.56 12.98 -21.49
C THR A 6 4.62 11.45 -21.40
N PRO A 7 4.07 10.86 -20.31
CA PRO A 7 3.99 9.42 -20.20
C PRO A 7 2.99 8.83 -21.20
N ASP A 8 3.20 7.58 -21.59
CA ASP A 8 2.19 6.84 -22.36
C ASP A 8 0.96 6.55 -21.49
N ILE A 9 1.21 6.26 -20.20
CA ILE A 9 0.15 6.02 -19.23
C ILE A 9 0.47 6.73 -17.91
N CYS A 10 -0.51 7.47 -17.37
CA CYS A 10 -0.48 8.01 -16.02
C CYS A 10 -1.40 7.16 -15.13
N ILE A 11 -0.86 6.66 -14.02
CA ILE A 11 -1.59 5.81 -13.06
C ILE A 11 -1.79 6.59 -11.76
N ILE A 12 -3.03 6.69 -11.32
CA ILE A 12 -3.40 7.36 -10.07
C ILE A 12 -3.73 6.30 -9.03
N GLY A 13 -2.86 6.16 -8.03
CA GLY A 13 -2.94 5.19 -6.94
C GLY A 13 -1.88 4.10 -7.01
N GLY A 14 -1.06 4.01 -5.96
CA GLY A 14 0.03 3.04 -5.77
C GLY A 14 -0.37 1.79 -4.97
N GLY A 15 -1.65 1.43 -4.99
CA GLY A 15 -2.15 0.19 -4.40
C GLY A 15 -1.92 -1.03 -5.29
N SER A 16 -2.55 -2.16 -4.95
CA SER A 16 -2.35 -3.45 -5.64
C SER A 16 -2.60 -3.37 -7.15
N GLY A 17 -3.68 -2.68 -7.56
CA GLY A 17 -4.03 -2.51 -8.98
C GLY A 17 -3.03 -1.63 -9.71
N GLY A 18 -2.73 -0.45 -9.16
CA GLY A 18 -1.85 0.53 -9.79
C GLY A 18 -0.41 0.05 -9.90
N VAL A 19 0.16 -0.53 -8.83
CA VAL A 19 1.51 -1.10 -8.87
C VAL A 19 1.63 -2.25 -9.87
N ARG A 20 0.63 -3.15 -9.93
CA ARG A 20 0.65 -4.24 -10.92
C ARG A 20 0.58 -3.71 -12.34
N ALA A 21 -0.36 -2.79 -12.62
CA ALA A 21 -0.52 -2.19 -13.93
C ALA A 21 0.74 -1.43 -14.37
N ALA A 22 1.32 -0.63 -13.46
CA ALA A 22 2.54 0.13 -13.74
C ALA A 22 3.72 -0.78 -14.13
N ARG A 23 3.94 -1.84 -13.36
CA ARG A 23 5.03 -2.79 -13.61
C ARG A 23 4.89 -3.52 -14.94
N VAL A 24 3.68 -3.99 -15.25
CA VAL A 24 3.41 -4.68 -16.52
C VAL A 24 3.56 -3.71 -17.69
N ALA A 25 2.96 -2.52 -17.61
CA ALA A 25 3.06 -1.54 -18.68
C ALA A 25 4.50 -1.09 -18.95
N ALA A 26 5.27 -0.81 -17.90
CA ALA A 26 6.65 -0.36 -18.07
C ALA A 26 7.61 -1.52 -18.35
N GLY A 27 7.59 -2.58 -17.53
CA GLY A 27 8.60 -3.64 -17.59
C GLY A 27 8.37 -4.66 -18.69
N GLU A 28 7.11 -4.95 -19.06
CA GLU A 28 6.78 -5.96 -20.07
C GLU A 28 6.42 -5.34 -21.42
N ALA A 29 5.68 -4.20 -21.43
CA ALA A 29 5.26 -3.54 -22.65
C ALA A 29 6.15 -2.35 -23.07
N GLY A 30 7.13 -1.96 -22.25
CA GLY A 30 8.06 -0.87 -22.57
C GLY A 30 7.43 0.52 -22.59
N ALA A 31 6.25 0.70 -21.99
CA ALA A 31 5.58 1.98 -21.94
C ALA A 31 6.28 2.95 -20.96
N LYS A 32 6.22 4.24 -21.25
CA LYS A 32 6.60 5.30 -20.30
C LYS A 32 5.48 5.47 -19.30
N VAL A 33 5.72 5.12 -18.04
CA VAL A 33 4.70 5.12 -16.98
C VAL A 33 5.05 6.14 -15.92
N ALA A 34 4.08 7.03 -15.61
CA ALA A 34 4.07 7.85 -14.40
C ALA A 34 3.03 7.30 -13.43
N LEU A 35 3.39 7.13 -12.15
CA LEU A 35 2.49 6.70 -11.09
C LEU A 35 2.50 7.69 -9.95
N ALA A 36 1.34 8.20 -9.57
CA ALA A 36 1.15 9.09 -8.43
C ALA A 36 0.44 8.36 -7.28
N GLU A 37 0.99 8.46 -6.07
CA GLU A 37 0.40 7.95 -4.82
C GLU A 37 0.46 9.05 -3.75
N GLU A 38 -0.66 9.34 -3.11
CA GLU A 38 -0.73 10.41 -2.10
C GLU A 38 -0.36 9.97 -0.69
N ASP A 39 -0.27 8.65 -0.44
CA ASP A 39 -0.07 8.09 0.89
C ASP A 39 1.07 7.06 0.87
N ARG A 40 0.75 5.77 0.91
CA ARG A 40 1.73 4.69 1.00
C ARG A 40 1.58 3.67 -0.12
N TYR A 41 2.72 3.26 -0.70
CA TYR A 41 2.74 2.22 -1.73
C TYR A 41 2.40 0.84 -1.15
N GLY A 42 1.55 0.11 -1.88
CA GLY A 42 0.99 -1.17 -1.45
C GLY A 42 -0.52 -1.10 -1.17
N GLY A 43 -1.02 0.11 -0.88
CA GLY A 43 -2.45 0.39 -0.71
C GLY A 43 -3.09 -0.38 0.43
N THR A 44 -4.41 -0.56 0.37
CA THR A 44 -5.19 -1.17 1.46
C THR A 44 -4.68 -2.55 1.85
N CYS A 45 -4.40 -3.43 0.92
CA CYS A 45 -3.99 -4.80 1.24
C CYS A 45 -2.70 -4.86 2.07
N VAL A 46 -1.67 -4.14 1.65
CA VAL A 46 -0.36 -4.18 2.32
C VAL A 46 -0.36 -3.37 3.61
N ILE A 47 -0.94 -2.16 3.57
CA ILE A 47 -0.76 -1.19 4.66
C ILE A 47 -1.86 -1.27 5.72
N ARG A 48 -3.13 -1.56 5.34
CA ARG A 48 -4.29 -1.46 6.25
C ARG A 48 -5.17 -2.71 6.27
N GLY A 49 -4.84 -3.75 5.51
CA GLY A 49 -5.73 -4.90 5.30
C GLY A 49 -5.05 -6.25 5.46
N CYS A 50 -4.78 -6.92 4.35
CA CYS A 50 -4.36 -8.32 4.32
C CYS A 50 -3.13 -8.61 5.19
N VAL A 51 -2.10 -7.78 5.10
CA VAL A 51 -0.84 -8.00 5.83
C VAL A 51 -1.01 -7.73 7.32
N PRO A 52 -1.41 -6.52 7.77
CA PRO A 52 -1.55 -6.26 9.20
C PRO A 52 -2.56 -7.21 9.85
N LYS A 53 -3.69 -7.48 9.21
CA LYS A 53 -4.67 -8.45 9.70
C LYS A 53 -4.06 -9.82 9.95
N LYS A 54 -3.24 -10.33 9.01
CA LYS A 54 -2.63 -11.65 9.14
C LYS A 54 -1.60 -11.70 10.26
N LEU A 55 -0.80 -10.66 10.44
CA LEU A 55 0.14 -10.55 11.57
C LEU A 55 -0.59 -10.51 12.91
N MET A 56 -1.72 -9.79 13.00
CA MET A 56 -2.57 -9.79 14.20
C MET A 56 -3.14 -11.18 14.50
N VAL A 57 -3.60 -11.89 13.48
CA VAL A 57 -4.11 -13.26 13.64
C VAL A 57 -3.00 -14.21 14.11
N PHE A 58 -1.79 -14.10 13.58
CA PHE A 58 -0.67 -14.92 14.05
C PHE A 58 -0.29 -14.59 15.50
N ALA A 59 -0.21 -13.30 15.85
CA ALA A 59 0.10 -12.89 17.21
C ALA A 59 -0.95 -13.39 18.22
N SER A 60 -2.23 -13.31 17.87
CA SER A 60 -3.33 -13.78 18.73
C SER A 60 -3.36 -15.30 18.94
N ALA A 61 -2.74 -16.06 18.06
CA ALA A 61 -2.72 -17.53 18.17
C ALA A 61 -1.77 -18.06 19.26
N TYR A 62 -0.79 -17.27 19.70
CA TYR A 62 0.23 -17.77 20.66
C TYR A 62 -0.36 -18.12 22.02
N ALA A 63 -1.30 -17.32 22.55
CA ALA A 63 -1.89 -17.60 23.86
C ALA A 63 -2.63 -18.95 23.90
N PRO A 64 -3.59 -19.24 23.01
CA PRO A 64 -4.24 -20.55 22.97
C PRO A 64 -3.29 -21.70 22.61
N MET A 65 -2.22 -21.45 21.84
CA MET A 65 -1.22 -22.49 21.53
C MET A 65 -0.45 -22.96 22.78
N VAL A 66 -0.24 -22.09 23.77
CA VAL A 66 0.37 -22.46 25.05
C VAL A 66 -0.53 -23.44 25.81
N ASP A 67 -1.84 -23.21 25.84
CA ASP A 67 -2.79 -24.10 26.51
C ASP A 67 -2.87 -25.45 25.79
N GLU A 68 -2.86 -25.45 24.47
CA GLU A 68 -2.82 -26.67 23.67
C GLU A 68 -1.52 -27.45 23.91
N ALA A 69 -0.37 -26.77 23.91
CA ALA A 69 0.91 -27.41 24.18
C ALA A 69 0.96 -28.08 25.56
N ARG A 70 0.39 -27.44 26.60
CA ARG A 70 0.27 -28.05 27.94
C ARG A 70 -0.54 -29.36 27.91
N ALA A 71 -1.62 -29.41 27.14
CA ALA A 71 -2.43 -30.61 26.97
C ALA A 71 -1.65 -31.77 26.33
N TYR A 72 -0.64 -31.46 25.51
CA TYR A 72 0.28 -32.43 24.91
C TYR A 72 1.54 -32.71 25.72
N GLY A 73 1.60 -32.27 26.97
CA GLY A 73 2.67 -32.65 27.93
C GLY A 73 3.84 -31.67 28.00
N TRP A 74 3.78 -30.50 27.34
CA TRP A 74 4.78 -29.46 27.52
C TRP A 74 4.61 -28.80 28.90
N THR A 75 5.64 -28.84 29.72
CA THR A 75 5.64 -28.28 31.08
C THR A 75 6.37 -26.95 31.13
N GLY A 76 6.00 -26.06 32.08
CA GLY A 76 6.68 -24.78 32.29
C GLY A 76 6.37 -23.70 31.25
N MET A 77 5.40 -23.92 30.35
CA MET A 77 4.95 -22.90 29.38
C MET A 77 3.86 -22.02 30.00
N GLU A 78 4.04 -20.71 29.88
CA GLU A 78 3.08 -19.69 30.29
C GLU A 78 2.87 -18.70 29.10
N SER A 79 1.64 -18.23 28.89
CA SER A 79 1.33 -17.29 27.82
C SER A 79 1.91 -15.90 28.07
N GLY A 80 2.20 -15.55 29.34
CA GLY A 80 2.67 -14.23 29.70
C GLY A 80 1.67 -13.11 29.38
N ASP A 81 2.15 -11.88 29.47
CA ASP A 81 1.37 -10.68 29.14
C ASP A 81 1.66 -10.22 27.71
N PHE A 82 0.62 -9.75 27.01
CA PHE A 82 0.76 -9.23 25.66
C PHE A 82 1.04 -7.73 25.69
N ASP A 83 2.20 -7.32 25.15
CA ASP A 83 2.56 -5.91 24.97
C ASP A 83 2.16 -5.42 23.58
N TRP A 84 1.05 -4.69 23.52
CA TRP A 84 0.55 -4.08 22.30
C TRP A 84 1.55 -3.10 21.67
N GLY A 85 2.28 -2.32 22.48
CA GLY A 85 3.26 -1.36 22.00
C GLY A 85 4.39 -2.01 21.21
N THR A 86 4.95 -3.07 21.78
CA THR A 86 5.98 -3.89 21.13
C THR A 86 5.47 -4.53 19.84
N PHE A 87 4.26 -5.12 19.86
CA PHE A 87 3.66 -5.72 18.66
C PHE A 87 3.42 -4.68 17.57
N HIS A 88 2.85 -3.53 17.92
CA HIS A 88 2.57 -2.45 16.96
C HIS A 88 3.86 -1.93 16.32
N GLY A 89 4.93 -1.75 17.10
CA GLY A 89 6.23 -1.36 16.56
C GLY A 89 6.77 -2.38 15.55
N LYS A 90 6.66 -3.67 15.82
CA LYS A 90 7.07 -4.72 14.88
C LYS A 90 6.20 -4.78 13.63
N LEU A 91 4.91 -4.54 13.78
CA LEU A 91 3.98 -4.41 12.65
C LEU A 91 4.40 -3.27 11.73
N ASP A 92 4.65 -2.09 12.29
CA ASP A 92 5.07 -0.91 11.52
C ASP A 92 6.41 -1.13 10.81
N GLU A 93 7.40 -1.74 11.47
CA GLU A 93 8.67 -2.13 10.84
C GLU A 93 8.44 -2.99 9.57
N GLU A 94 7.56 -3.99 9.67
CA GLU A 94 7.25 -4.87 8.55
C GLU A 94 6.50 -4.15 7.42
N LEU A 95 5.54 -3.30 7.74
CA LEU A 95 4.83 -2.49 6.74
C LEU A 95 5.78 -1.53 6.00
N ASN A 96 6.70 -0.89 6.72
CA ASN A 96 7.72 -0.02 6.13
C ASN A 96 8.67 -0.81 5.21
N ARG A 97 9.07 -2.00 5.64
CA ARG A 97 9.90 -2.91 4.83
C ARG A 97 9.20 -3.28 3.52
N LEU A 98 7.92 -3.64 3.60
CA LEU A 98 7.11 -4.03 2.43
C LEU A 98 6.89 -2.84 1.48
N GLU A 99 6.56 -1.67 1.98
CA GLU A 99 6.46 -0.47 1.16
C GLU A 99 7.76 -0.20 0.40
N GLY A 100 8.91 -0.32 1.06
CA GLY A 100 10.22 -0.22 0.42
C GLY A 100 10.43 -1.24 -0.70
N ILE A 101 9.88 -2.46 -0.57
CA ILE A 101 9.89 -3.45 -1.65
C ILE A 101 9.03 -2.99 -2.83
N TYR A 102 7.82 -2.49 -2.57
CA TYR A 102 6.92 -2.00 -3.63
C TYR A 102 7.56 -0.84 -4.41
N ARG A 103 8.20 0.11 -3.72
CA ARG A 103 8.95 1.20 -4.36
C ARG A 103 10.08 0.67 -5.25
N ARG A 104 10.90 -0.27 -4.76
CA ARG A 104 11.97 -0.90 -5.56
C ARG A 104 11.44 -1.68 -6.76
N LEU A 105 10.31 -2.36 -6.63
CA LEU A 105 9.69 -3.07 -7.76
C LEU A 105 9.28 -2.11 -8.89
N LEU A 106 8.79 -0.94 -8.55
CA LEU A 106 8.46 0.12 -9.52
C LEU A 106 9.73 0.69 -10.16
N ASP A 107 10.77 0.98 -9.36
CA ASP A 107 12.06 1.46 -9.88
C ASP A 107 12.69 0.49 -10.87
N ASN A 108 12.74 -0.79 -10.51
CA ASN A 108 13.31 -1.85 -11.34
C ASN A 108 12.54 -2.04 -12.66
N SER A 109 11.28 -1.63 -12.71
CA SER A 109 10.45 -1.67 -13.92
C SER A 109 10.52 -0.37 -14.73
N GLY A 110 11.26 0.65 -14.27
CA GLY A 110 11.38 1.93 -14.96
C GLY A 110 10.17 2.86 -14.79
N VAL A 111 9.36 2.66 -13.75
CA VAL A 111 8.21 3.50 -13.44
C VAL A 111 8.66 4.77 -12.74
N GLN A 112 8.23 5.93 -13.25
CA GLN A 112 8.44 7.20 -12.58
C GLN A 112 7.38 7.41 -11.50
N LYS A 113 7.82 7.49 -10.24
CA LYS A 113 6.94 7.63 -9.06
C LYS A 113 6.84 9.07 -8.60
N PHE A 114 5.64 9.44 -8.13
CA PHE A 114 5.35 10.74 -7.56
C PHE A 114 4.59 10.55 -6.24
N ASP A 115 5.18 11.02 -5.15
CA ASP A 115 4.55 11.01 -3.82
C ASP A 115 3.67 12.26 -3.71
N ALA A 116 2.51 12.22 -4.37
CA ALA A 116 1.62 13.37 -4.50
C ALA A 116 0.18 12.94 -4.82
N ARG A 117 -0.77 13.76 -4.38
CA ARG A 117 -2.14 13.65 -4.84
C ARG A 117 -2.24 14.08 -6.30
N ALA A 118 -2.93 13.28 -7.11
CA ALA A 118 -3.19 13.57 -8.52
C ALA A 118 -4.67 13.90 -8.76
N VAL A 119 -4.91 14.90 -9.61
CA VAL A 119 -6.24 15.34 -10.02
C VAL A 119 -6.33 15.34 -11.54
N ILE A 120 -7.38 14.73 -12.08
CA ILE A 120 -7.66 14.72 -13.50
C ILE A 120 -8.28 16.07 -13.88
N LYS A 121 -7.66 16.78 -14.80
CA LYS A 121 -8.15 18.08 -15.30
C LYS A 121 -8.98 17.93 -16.58
N ASP A 122 -8.61 16.97 -17.42
CA ASP A 122 -9.27 16.62 -18.67
C ASP A 122 -8.94 15.16 -19.06
N PRO A 123 -9.43 14.60 -20.18
CA PRO A 123 -9.18 13.20 -20.55
C PRO A 123 -7.71 12.79 -20.68
N HIS A 124 -6.79 13.73 -20.79
CA HIS A 124 -5.36 13.46 -20.99
C HIS A 124 -4.46 14.19 -20.00
N THR A 125 -4.98 15.10 -19.19
CA THR A 125 -4.18 15.95 -18.29
C THR A 125 -4.40 15.59 -16.83
N VAL A 126 -3.30 15.35 -16.13
CA VAL A 126 -3.25 15.11 -14.68
C VAL A 126 -2.35 16.15 -14.03
N GLU A 127 -2.87 16.80 -12.99
CA GLU A 127 -2.14 17.76 -12.15
C GLU A 127 -1.84 17.14 -10.78
N LEU A 128 -0.60 17.28 -10.33
CA LEU A 128 -0.17 16.85 -8.99
C LEU A 128 -0.27 17.99 -7.98
N SER A 129 -0.46 17.65 -6.73
CA SER A 129 -0.47 18.61 -5.61
C SER A 129 0.87 19.36 -5.44
N THR A 130 1.94 18.87 -6.04
CA THR A 130 3.26 19.50 -6.12
C THR A 130 3.34 20.59 -7.20
N GLY A 131 2.30 20.75 -8.03
CA GLY A 131 2.21 21.72 -9.12
C GLY A 131 2.67 21.22 -10.48
N GLU A 132 3.18 19.99 -10.56
CA GLU A 132 3.55 19.36 -11.82
C GLU A 132 2.30 18.95 -12.61
N THR A 133 2.39 19.01 -13.93
CA THR A 133 1.29 18.59 -14.82
C THR A 133 1.82 17.61 -15.86
N PHE A 134 1.07 16.54 -16.10
CA PHE A 134 1.36 15.52 -17.11
C PHE A 134 0.31 15.53 -18.18
N THR A 135 0.74 15.32 -19.44
CA THR A 135 -0.17 14.97 -20.53
C THR A 135 0.11 13.53 -20.93
N ALA A 136 -0.84 12.63 -20.64
CA ALA A 136 -0.72 11.21 -20.89
C ALA A 136 -1.64 10.75 -22.02
N LYS A 137 -1.23 9.72 -22.78
CA LYS A 137 -2.12 9.09 -23.77
C LYS A 137 -3.30 8.39 -23.10
N HIS A 138 -3.02 7.77 -21.94
CA HIS A 138 -4.01 7.04 -21.14
C HIS A 138 -3.89 7.41 -19.67
N ILE A 139 -5.02 7.46 -18.98
CA ILE A 139 -5.09 7.65 -17.53
C ILE A 139 -5.76 6.41 -16.92
N LEU A 140 -5.07 5.76 -15.98
CA LEU A 140 -5.62 4.65 -15.19
C LEU A 140 -5.95 5.13 -13.79
N ILE A 141 -7.22 5.04 -13.41
CA ILE A 141 -7.68 5.34 -12.05
C ILE A 141 -7.64 4.06 -11.24
N ALA A 142 -6.74 3.98 -10.26
CA ALA A 142 -6.54 2.84 -9.38
C ALA A 142 -6.52 3.25 -7.89
N THR A 143 -7.35 4.25 -7.54
CA THR A 143 -7.37 4.92 -6.23
C THR A 143 -7.95 4.05 -5.11
N GLY A 144 -8.58 2.92 -5.44
CA GLY A 144 -9.24 2.06 -4.47
C GLY A 144 -10.46 2.72 -3.83
N GLY A 145 -10.75 2.36 -2.58
CA GLY A 145 -11.85 2.89 -1.79
C GLY A 145 -11.42 3.30 -0.39
N ARG A 146 -12.18 4.21 0.22
CA ARG A 146 -12.06 4.56 1.64
C ARG A 146 -13.34 4.17 2.37
N PRO A 147 -13.25 3.62 3.59
CA PRO A 147 -14.43 3.40 4.40
C PRO A 147 -15.07 4.74 4.75
N LEU A 148 -16.39 4.82 4.64
CA LEU A 148 -17.16 5.94 5.15
C LEU A 148 -17.64 5.60 6.55
N ARG A 149 -17.43 6.53 7.49
CA ARG A 149 -18.06 6.45 8.81
C ARG A 149 -19.47 7.01 8.68
N PRO A 150 -20.52 6.21 8.87
CA PRO A 150 -21.88 6.72 8.80
C PRO A 150 -22.17 7.64 10.00
N GLU A 151 -23.00 8.63 9.80
CA GLU A 151 -23.52 9.49 10.88
C GLU A 151 -24.58 8.72 11.66
N ILE A 152 -24.14 7.91 12.61
CA ILE A 152 -25.02 7.15 13.52
C ILE A 152 -24.79 7.68 14.92
N ALA A 153 -25.90 7.98 15.65
CA ALA A 153 -25.83 8.40 17.03
C ALA A 153 -25.08 7.34 17.87
N ASN A 154 -24.15 7.78 18.72
CA ASN A 154 -23.29 6.93 19.57
C ASN A 154 -22.29 6.01 18.82
N ALA A 155 -21.93 6.31 17.59
CA ALA A 155 -20.86 5.64 16.86
C ALA A 155 -19.49 6.33 17.09
N GLU A 156 -19.07 6.48 18.36
CA GLU A 156 -17.73 6.97 18.73
C GLU A 156 -16.67 5.89 18.70
#